data_231d2d5f3b2ee7a40cc5e33e6b73fbe4
#
_entry.id   231d2d5f3b2ee7a40cc5e33e6b73fbe4
#
_cell.length_a   1.000
_cell.length_b   1.000
_cell.length_c   1.000
_cell.angle_alpha   90.00
_cell.angle_beta   90.00
_cell.angle_gamma   90.00
#
_symmetry.space_group_name_H-M   'P 1'
#
loop_
_entity.id
_entity.type
_entity.pdbx_description
1 polymer ?
#
loop_
_entity_poly.entity_id
_entity_poly.type
_entity_poly.pdbx_seq_one_letter_code
_entity_poly.pdbx_strand_id
1 'polypeptide(L)'
;YDLVDAIEGRCRPKQALVRHPQYANLFILASNKREPDKYVSPQAVRLILDNLSPRFDYILIDCPAGIEGGFHRAVASAEEAIVVTTPHISSLRDADKVISVLKSYKLKSVELVINMVRGDMIIDGEILTPKEISDILKIPLIGIVPQDDGVFLGERVAGGDAQKAFKLLAGNIARGQRRIFNVTYKYHGFFGSIRRSLKKSL
;
A
#
# COMPACT_ATOMS: atom_id res chain seq x y z
N TYR A 1 14.31 -8.05 -19.79
CA TYR A 1 13.01 -8.73 -19.86
C TYR A 1 12.07 -8.15 -18.83
N ASP A 2 10.78 -8.22 -19.12
CA ASP A 2 9.69 -7.73 -18.28
C ASP A 2 8.50 -8.73 -18.24
N LEU A 3 7.38 -8.33 -17.65
CA LEU A 3 6.18 -9.16 -17.54
C LEU A 3 5.64 -9.59 -18.92
N VAL A 4 5.65 -8.69 -19.92
CA VAL A 4 5.13 -9.00 -21.26
C VAL A 4 6.04 -10.00 -21.97
N ASP A 5 7.37 -9.86 -21.84
CA ASP A 5 8.33 -10.85 -22.35
C ASP A 5 8.06 -12.26 -21.82
N ALA A 6 7.74 -12.33 -20.51
CA ALA A 6 7.44 -13.62 -19.88
C ALA A 6 6.07 -14.18 -20.35
N ILE A 7 5.06 -13.33 -20.52
CA ILE A 7 3.73 -13.73 -21.03
C ILE A 7 3.83 -14.26 -22.46
N GLU A 8 4.61 -13.60 -23.31
CA GLU A 8 4.81 -13.99 -24.72
C GLU A 8 5.81 -15.15 -24.91
N GLY A 9 6.39 -15.66 -23.82
CA GLY A 9 7.33 -16.78 -23.89
C GLY A 9 8.73 -16.41 -24.38
N ARG A 10 9.07 -15.13 -24.50
CA ARG A 10 10.42 -14.67 -24.88
C ARG A 10 11.46 -14.97 -23.79
N CYS A 11 11.02 -15.13 -22.57
CA CYS A 11 11.87 -15.57 -21.46
C CYS A 11 11.06 -16.37 -20.42
N ARG A 12 11.76 -17.10 -19.55
CA ARG A 12 11.11 -17.71 -18.38
C ARG A 12 10.80 -16.62 -17.34
N PRO A 13 9.70 -16.71 -16.55
CA PRO A 13 9.31 -15.69 -15.57
C PRO A 13 10.47 -15.28 -14.63
N LYS A 14 11.28 -16.21 -14.17
CA LYS A 14 12.42 -15.91 -13.30
C LYS A 14 13.53 -15.08 -13.96
N GLN A 15 13.64 -15.11 -15.30
CA GLN A 15 14.65 -14.34 -16.03
C GLN A 15 14.25 -12.87 -16.19
N ALA A 16 12.95 -12.54 -16.04
CA ALA A 16 12.43 -11.20 -16.03
C ALA A 16 12.54 -10.51 -14.66
N LEU A 17 12.92 -11.27 -13.61
CA LEU A 17 13.08 -10.71 -12.27
C LEU A 17 14.39 -9.94 -12.15
N VAL A 18 14.28 -8.70 -11.70
CA VAL A 18 15.41 -7.84 -11.34
C VAL A 18 15.61 -7.89 -9.84
N ARG A 19 16.77 -8.37 -9.39
CA ARG A 19 17.12 -8.42 -7.96
C ARG A 19 17.48 -7.03 -7.46
N HIS A 20 17.00 -6.66 -6.28
CA HIS A 20 17.38 -5.41 -5.64
C HIS A 20 18.87 -5.44 -5.22
N PRO A 21 19.65 -4.38 -5.49
CA PRO A 21 21.11 -4.42 -5.25
C PRO A 21 21.50 -4.54 -3.78
N GLN A 22 20.68 -4.05 -2.85
CA GLN A 22 20.96 -4.04 -1.41
C GLN A 22 20.20 -5.14 -0.63
N TYR A 23 19.07 -5.62 -1.14
CA TYR A 23 18.23 -6.61 -0.46
C TYR A 23 18.17 -7.89 -1.28
N ALA A 24 18.88 -8.89 -0.81
CA ALA A 24 19.09 -10.14 -1.53
C ALA A 24 17.81 -10.95 -1.80
N ASN A 25 16.79 -10.74 -0.99
CA ASN A 25 15.48 -11.42 -1.05
C ASN A 25 14.38 -10.54 -1.68
N LEU A 26 14.71 -9.34 -2.18
CA LEU A 26 13.78 -8.46 -2.86
C LEU A 26 14.01 -8.49 -4.37
N PHE A 27 12.95 -8.75 -5.11
CA PHE A 27 12.93 -8.80 -6.57
C PHE A 27 11.81 -7.93 -7.12
N ILE A 28 11.99 -7.42 -8.31
CA ILE A 28 11.00 -6.62 -9.04
C ILE A 28 10.78 -7.29 -10.39
N LEU A 29 9.51 -7.50 -10.74
CA LEU A 29 9.07 -7.83 -12.08
C LEU A 29 8.42 -6.57 -12.66
N ALA A 30 9.08 -5.92 -13.60
CA ALA A 30 8.56 -4.71 -14.22
C ALA A 30 7.42 -5.05 -15.20
N SER A 31 6.38 -4.20 -15.23
CA SER A 31 5.41 -4.20 -16.33
C SER A 31 5.94 -3.34 -17.49
N ASN A 32 5.63 -3.72 -18.73
CA ASN A 32 6.05 -2.95 -19.89
C ASN A 32 5.14 -1.70 -20.07
N LYS A 33 5.77 -0.54 -20.30
CA LYS A 33 5.08 0.71 -20.64
C LYS A 33 4.97 0.96 -22.17
N ARG A 34 5.65 0.15 -22.99
CA ARG A 34 5.80 0.41 -24.44
C ARG A 34 4.70 -0.18 -25.31
N GLU A 35 4.00 -1.19 -24.82
CA GLU A 35 2.92 -1.86 -25.56
C GLU A 35 1.57 -1.56 -24.91
N PRO A 36 0.53 -1.28 -25.70
CA PRO A 36 -0.81 -1.14 -25.14
C PRO A 36 -1.28 -2.45 -24.49
N ASP A 37 -2.08 -2.33 -23.46
CA ASP A 37 -2.67 -3.36 -22.59
C ASP A 37 -3.35 -4.59 -23.28
N LYS A 38 -3.36 -4.64 -24.61
CA LYS A 38 -4.10 -5.62 -25.41
C LYS A 38 -3.68 -7.08 -25.19
N TYR A 39 -2.44 -7.31 -24.75
CA TYR A 39 -1.88 -8.67 -24.64
C TYR A 39 -1.81 -9.18 -23.19
N VAL A 40 -2.08 -8.36 -22.20
CA VAL A 40 -1.98 -8.72 -20.80
C VAL A 40 -3.36 -9.07 -20.26
N SER A 41 -3.74 -10.35 -20.35
CA SER A 41 -4.97 -10.84 -19.72
C SER A 41 -4.76 -11.16 -18.23
N PRO A 42 -5.80 -11.11 -17.38
CA PRO A 42 -5.72 -11.57 -16.00
C PRO A 42 -5.21 -13.00 -15.86
N GLN A 43 -5.62 -13.87 -16.78
CA GLN A 43 -5.20 -15.27 -16.81
C GLN A 43 -3.70 -15.42 -17.08
N ALA A 44 -3.15 -14.63 -18.02
CA ALA A 44 -1.71 -14.65 -18.29
C ALA A 44 -0.91 -14.16 -17.10
N VAL A 45 -1.34 -13.08 -16.42
CA VAL A 45 -0.71 -12.62 -15.18
C VAL A 45 -0.75 -13.70 -14.12
N ARG A 46 -1.92 -14.35 -13.92
CA ARG A 46 -2.06 -15.43 -12.94
C ARG A 46 -1.09 -16.57 -13.19
N LEU A 47 -0.93 -17.03 -14.44
CA LEU A 47 0.03 -18.08 -14.78
C LEU A 47 1.48 -17.71 -14.44
N ILE A 48 1.88 -16.47 -14.66
CA ILE A 48 3.21 -15.97 -14.26
C ILE A 48 3.35 -16.01 -12.73
N LEU A 49 2.34 -15.54 -12.00
CA LEU A 49 2.36 -15.52 -10.54
C LEU A 49 2.39 -16.94 -9.95
N ASP A 50 1.60 -17.86 -10.49
CA ASP A 50 1.58 -19.28 -10.07
C ASP A 50 2.95 -19.96 -10.31
N ASN A 51 3.67 -19.59 -11.38
CA ASN A 51 5.03 -20.07 -11.63
C ASN A 51 6.05 -19.52 -10.64
N LEU A 52 5.86 -18.29 -10.18
CA LEU A 52 6.77 -17.60 -9.26
C LEU A 52 6.48 -17.89 -7.79
N SER A 53 5.22 -18.11 -7.42
CA SER A 53 4.77 -18.26 -6.03
C SER A 53 5.53 -19.31 -5.20
N PRO A 54 6.00 -20.46 -5.71
CA PRO A 54 6.77 -21.40 -4.91
C PRO A 54 8.15 -20.87 -4.45
N ARG A 55 8.55 -19.69 -4.91
CA ARG A 55 9.88 -19.10 -4.64
C ARG A 55 9.84 -17.90 -3.71
N PHE A 56 8.63 -17.41 -3.40
CA PHE A 56 8.45 -16.18 -2.63
C PHE A 56 7.43 -16.39 -1.51
N ASP A 57 7.73 -15.87 -0.34
CA ASP A 57 6.80 -15.84 0.77
C ASP A 57 5.65 -14.84 0.49
N TYR A 58 5.95 -13.76 -0.25
CA TYR A 58 5.01 -12.71 -0.63
C TYR A 58 5.25 -12.22 -2.04
N ILE A 59 4.16 -12.01 -2.78
CA ILE A 59 4.17 -11.30 -4.07
C ILE A 59 3.23 -10.10 -3.92
N LEU A 60 3.77 -8.90 -4.04
CA LEU A 60 3.00 -7.65 -4.00
C LEU A 60 2.74 -7.18 -5.43
N ILE A 61 1.49 -6.98 -5.77
CA ILE A 61 1.08 -6.43 -7.07
C ILE A 61 0.81 -4.94 -6.86
N ASP A 62 1.70 -4.10 -7.39
CA ASP A 62 1.48 -2.65 -7.41
C ASP A 62 0.40 -2.33 -8.44
N CYS A 63 -0.72 -1.81 -7.94
CA CYS A 63 -1.91 -1.57 -8.73
C CYS A 63 -1.99 -0.09 -9.13
N PRO A 64 -2.26 0.23 -10.41
CA PRO A 64 -2.46 1.61 -10.80
C PRO A 64 -3.66 2.24 -10.07
N ALA A 65 -3.63 3.57 -9.90
CA ALA A 65 -4.75 4.30 -9.33
C ALA A 65 -6.00 4.18 -10.23
N GLY A 66 -7.17 4.26 -9.61
CA GLY A 66 -8.45 4.13 -10.31
C GLY A 66 -8.94 2.70 -10.41
N ILE A 67 -9.98 2.48 -11.22
CA ILE A 67 -10.67 1.19 -11.41
C ILE A 67 -10.66 0.74 -12.88
N GLU A 68 -9.67 1.19 -13.63
CA GLU A 68 -9.51 0.88 -15.05
C GLU A 68 -8.94 -0.54 -15.28
N GLY A 69 -8.70 -0.92 -16.55
CA GLY A 69 -8.28 -2.27 -16.92
C GLY A 69 -7.05 -2.81 -16.17
N GLY A 70 -6.07 -1.95 -15.82
CA GLY A 70 -4.92 -2.33 -15.01
C GLY A 70 -5.29 -2.83 -13.61
N PHE A 71 -6.21 -2.13 -12.96
CA PHE A 71 -6.78 -2.52 -11.67
C PHE A 71 -7.44 -3.91 -11.75
N HIS A 72 -8.31 -4.13 -12.73
CA HIS A 72 -9.01 -5.40 -12.88
C HIS A 72 -8.04 -6.58 -13.09
N ARG A 73 -6.97 -6.39 -13.87
CA ARG A 73 -5.93 -7.41 -14.06
C ARG A 73 -5.19 -7.74 -12.78
N ALA A 74 -4.82 -6.72 -12.00
CA ALA A 74 -4.14 -6.90 -10.73
C ALA A 74 -5.02 -7.66 -9.73
N VAL A 75 -6.25 -7.20 -9.52
CA VAL A 75 -7.17 -7.78 -8.53
C VAL A 75 -7.58 -9.20 -8.89
N ALA A 76 -7.86 -9.49 -10.16
CA ALA A 76 -8.20 -10.85 -10.61
C ALA A 76 -7.07 -11.86 -10.39
N SER A 77 -5.84 -11.39 -10.24
CA SER A 77 -4.65 -12.22 -10.01
C SER A 77 -4.24 -12.29 -8.53
N ALA A 78 -4.85 -11.47 -7.67
CA ALA A 78 -4.54 -11.39 -6.25
C ALA A 78 -5.44 -12.32 -5.41
N GLU A 79 -4.99 -12.65 -4.21
CA GLU A 79 -5.76 -13.38 -3.21
C GLU A 79 -6.29 -12.44 -2.11
N GLU A 80 -5.57 -11.37 -1.84
CA GLU A 80 -5.87 -10.38 -0.80
C GLU A 80 -5.63 -8.98 -1.35
N ALA A 81 -6.26 -7.96 -0.78
CA ALA A 81 -6.07 -6.59 -1.16
C ALA A 81 -5.81 -5.69 0.04
N ILE A 82 -4.90 -4.74 -0.15
CA ILE A 82 -4.67 -3.65 0.79
C ILE A 82 -5.08 -2.35 0.09
N VAL A 83 -6.11 -1.71 0.62
CA VAL A 83 -6.55 -0.38 0.17
C VAL A 83 -5.75 0.68 0.91
N VAL A 84 -5.00 1.48 0.16
CA VAL A 84 -4.21 2.59 0.72
C VAL A 84 -4.94 3.90 0.42
N THR A 85 -5.23 4.67 1.46
CA THR A 85 -5.88 5.98 1.33
C THR A 85 -5.21 7.02 2.23
N THR A 86 -5.61 8.28 2.09
CA THR A 86 -5.22 9.38 2.98
C THR A 86 -6.44 9.87 3.75
N PRO A 87 -6.30 10.67 4.84
CA PRO A 87 -7.44 11.21 5.59
C PRO A 87 -8.29 12.23 4.84
N HIS A 88 -7.96 12.57 3.60
CA HIS A 88 -8.72 13.55 2.81
C HIS A 88 -10.03 12.98 2.28
N ILE A 89 -11.10 13.76 2.34
CA ILE A 89 -12.45 13.32 1.94
C ILE A 89 -12.50 12.83 0.49
N SER A 90 -11.77 13.46 -0.44
CA SER A 90 -11.67 13.00 -1.83
C SER A 90 -11.08 11.60 -1.93
N SER A 91 -9.96 11.36 -1.21
CA SER A 91 -9.30 10.04 -1.18
C SER A 91 -10.20 8.96 -0.55
N LEU A 92 -10.99 9.32 0.48
CA LEU A 92 -11.94 8.38 1.09
C LEU A 92 -13.07 7.99 0.13
N ARG A 93 -13.59 8.95 -0.66
CA ARG A 93 -14.58 8.67 -1.71
C ARG A 93 -14.05 7.73 -2.78
N ASP A 94 -12.80 7.92 -3.19
CA ASP A 94 -12.16 7.05 -4.18
C ASP A 94 -11.86 5.66 -3.60
N ALA A 95 -11.43 5.59 -2.33
CA ALA A 95 -11.27 4.33 -1.62
C ALA A 95 -12.60 3.56 -1.50
N ASP A 96 -13.71 4.23 -1.20
CA ASP A 96 -15.04 3.59 -1.12
C ASP A 96 -15.49 3.00 -2.46
N LYS A 97 -15.24 3.72 -3.57
CA LYS A 97 -15.47 3.18 -4.93
C LYS A 97 -14.64 1.93 -5.19
N VAL A 98 -13.34 1.97 -4.89
CA VAL A 98 -12.44 0.82 -5.04
C VAL A 98 -12.93 -0.36 -4.20
N ILE A 99 -13.26 -0.15 -2.92
CA ILE A 99 -13.78 -1.19 -2.03
C ILE A 99 -15.07 -1.79 -2.58
N SER A 100 -15.95 -0.96 -3.13
CA SER A 100 -17.21 -1.42 -3.74
C SER A 100 -16.96 -2.34 -4.93
N VAL A 101 -15.96 -2.04 -5.76
CA VAL A 101 -15.54 -2.92 -6.86
C VAL A 101 -14.88 -4.19 -6.35
N LEU A 102 -14.00 -4.09 -5.33
CA LEU A 102 -13.32 -5.26 -4.73
C LEU A 102 -14.30 -6.31 -4.19
N LYS A 103 -15.48 -5.90 -3.70
CA LYS A 103 -16.54 -6.82 -3.25
C LYS A 103 -17.05 -7.78 -4.32
N SER A 104 -16.88 -7.44 -5.61
CA SER A 104 -17.24 -8.33 -6.73
C SER A 104 -16.21 -9.43 -6.97
N TYR A 105 -15.02 -9.34 -6.36
CA TYR A 105 -13.96 -10.33 -6.45
C TYR A 105 -13.98 -11.28 -5.25
N LYS A 106 -13.52 -12.51 -5.45
CA LYS A 106 -13.43 -13.53 -4.39
C LYS A 106 -12.11 -13.41 -3.62
N LEU A 107 -11.86 -12.23 -3.04
CA LEU A 107 -10.67 -12.00 -2.23
C LEU A 107 -10.85 -12.61 -0.83
N LYS A 108 -9.77 -13.16 -0.27
CA LYS A 108 -9.73 -13.71 1.10
C LYS A 108 -9.86 -12.61 2.14
N SER A 109 -9.24 -11.46 1.87
CA SER A 109 -9.30 -10.28 2.74
C SER A 109 -9.18 -8.99 1.94
N VAL A 110 -9.79 -7.92 2.47
CA VAL A 110 -9.59 -6.52 2.04
C VAL A 110 -9.32 -5.71 3.28
N GLU A 111 -8.14 -5.13 3.38
CA GLU A 111 -7.66 -4.42 4.57
C GLU A 111 -7.25 -2.99 4.24
N LEU A 112 -7.23 -2.11 5.25
CA LEU A 112 -7.01 -0.67 5.12
C LEU A 112 -5.64 -0.25 5.66
N VAL A 113 -4.94 0.56 4.89
CA VAL A 113 -3.80 1.37 5.35
C VAL A 113 -4.14 2.85 5.14
N ILE A 114 -3.96 3.65 6.19
CA ILE A 114 -4.13 5.11 6.10
C ILE A 114 -2.75 5.73 6.09
N ASN A 115 -2.41 6.37 4.98
CA ASN A 115 -1.11 6.99 4.73
C ASN A 115 -1.17 8.51 4.94
N MET A 116 -0.01 9.13 5.15
CA MET A 116 0.17 10.58 5.29
C MET A 116 -0.68 11.19 6.42
N VAL A 117 -0.80 10.48 7.54
CA VAL A 117 -1.63 10.90 8.66
C VAL A 117 -0.91 11.97 9.49
N ARG A 118 -1.56 13.09 9.71
CA ARG A 118 -1.13 14.19 10.58
C ARG A 118 -1.76 14.05 11.98
N GLY A 119 -0.97 13.59 12.94
CA GLY A 119 -1.44 13.37 14.31
C GLY A 119 -1.80 14.65 15.07
N ASP A 120 -1.18 15.78 14.72
CA ASP A 120 -1.55 17.11 15.20
C ASP A 120 -2.98 17.49 14.77
N MET A 121 -3.32 17.31 13.50
CA MET A 121 -4.65 17.62 12.97
C MET A 121 -5.75 16.71 13.54
N ILE A 122 -5.41 15.47 13.91
CA ILE A 122 -6.37 14.58 14.63
C ILE A 122 -6.69 15.16 16.01
N ILE A 123 -5.67 15.58 16.77
CA ILE A 123 -5.88 16.14 18.12
C ILE A 123 -6.68 17.43 18.07
N ASP A 124 -6.45 18.24 17.03
CA ASP A 124 -7.18 19.51 16.84
C ASP A 124 -8.59 19.31 16.23
N GLY A 125 -8.96 18.06 15.86
CA GLY A 125 -10.27 17.74 15.26
C GLY A 125 -10.44 18.22 13.82
N GLU A 126 -9.34 18.51 13.12
CA GLU A 126 -9.35 19.03 11.74
C GLU A 126 -9.50 17.92 10.69
N ILE A 127 -9.15 16.68 11.03
CA ILE A 127 -9.31 15.49 10.16
C ILE A 127 -9.93 14.33 10.94
N LEU A 128 -10.56 13.41 10.22
CA LEU A 128 -11.11 12.19 10.78
C LEU A 128 -10.01 11.33 11.43
N THR A 129 -10.36 10.69 12.52
CA THR A 129 -9.50 9.69 13.15
C THR A 129 -9.40 8.43 12.29
N PRO A 130 -8.30 7.67 12.36
CA PRO A 130 -8.18 6.41 11.66
C PRO A 130 -9.30 5.40 11.96
N LYS A 131 -9.84 5.43 13.18
CA LYS A 131 -10.97 4.58 13.57
C LYS A 131 -12.24 4.99 12.82
N GLU A 132 -12.58 6.28 12.79
CA GLU A 132 -13.73 6.79 12.03
C GLU A 132 -13.63 6.46 10.55
N ILE A 133 -12.44 6.58 9.95
CA ILE A 133 -12.20 6.22 8.55
C ILE A 133 -12.45 4.72 8.32
N SER A 134 -11.95 3.85 9.18
CA SER A 134 -12.19 2.41 9.10
C SER A 134 -13.68 2.07 9.26
N ASP A 135 -14.38 2.74 10.18
CA ASP A 135 -15.81 2.56 10.41
C ASP A 135 -16.65 3.02 9.20
N ILE A 136 -16.28 4.13 8.56
CA ILE A 136 -16.91 4.65 7.33
C ILE A 136 -16.70 3.68 6.15
N LEU A 137 -15.47 3.25 5.92
CA LEU A 137 -15.11 2.36 4.80
C LEU A 137 -15.50 0.90 5.04
N LYS A 138 -15.82 0.53 6.27
CA LYS A 138 -16.25 -0.83 6.68
C LYS A 138 -15.25 -1.94 6.32
N ILE A 139 -13.97 -1.64 6.39
CA ILE A 139 -12.87 -2.59 6.23
C ILE A 139 -11.86 -2.45 7.37
N PRO A 140 -11.21 -3.56 7.81
CA PRO A 140 -10.31 -3.56 8.94
C PRO A 140 -9.04 -2.75 8.68
N LEU A 141 -8.65 -1.94 9.65
CA LEU A 141 -7.42 -1.16 9.63
C LEU A 141 -6.23 -2.04 10.05
N ILE A 142 -5.20 -2.12 9.20
CA ILE A 142 -3.95 -2.84 9.48
C ILE A 142 -2.73 -1.95 9.61
N GLY A 143 -2.81 -0.69 9.22
CA GLY A 143 -1.67 0.21 9.32
C GLY A 143 -2.03 1.69 9.26
N ILE A 144 -1.25 2.48 9.98
CA ILE A 144 -1.25 3.93 9.90
C ILE A 144 0.18 4.36 9.65
N VAL A 145 0.40 5.14 8.61
CA VAL A 145 1.70 5.73 8.29
C VAL A 145 1.61 7.24 8.47
N PRO A 146 2.41 7.84 9.36
CA PRO A 146 2.42 9.29 9.53
C PRO A 146 2.97 9.99 8.30
N GLN A 147 2.56 11.23 8.09
CA GLN A 147 3.23 12.12 7.15
C GLN A 147 4.68 12.32 7.60
N ASP A 148 5.62 12.12 6.67
CA ASP A 148 7.05 12.22 6.92
C ASP A 148 7.74 12.80 5.68
N ASP A 149 8.35 13.96 5.84
CA ASP A 149 8.96 14.71 4.74
C ASP A 149 10.19 13.98 4.18
N GLY A 150 10.92 13.21 5.00
CA GLY A 150 12.03 12.39 4.55
C GLY A 150 11.58 11.29 3.57
N VAL A 151 10.41 10.68 3.82
CA VAL A 151 9.80 9.72 2.87
C VAL A 151 9.43 10.41 1.57
N PHE A 152 8.84 11.61 1.65
CA PHE A 152 8.44 12.39 0.48
C PHE A 152 9.65 12.78 -0.39
N LEU A 153 10.77 13.14 0.23
CA LEU A 153 12.00 13.52 -0.47
C LEU A 153 12.82 12.30 -0.95
N GLY A 154 12.36 11.07 -0.69
CA GLY A 154 13.09 9.85 -1.05
C GLY A 154 14.35 9.62 -0.21
N GLU A 155 14.46 10.29 0.94
CA GLU A 155 15.55 10.11 1.87
C GLU A 155 15.45 8.76 2.61
N ARG A 156 16.58 8.23 3.05
CA ARG A 156 16.57 7.08 3.96
C ARG A 156 16.02 7.51 5.31
N VAL A 157 14.78 7.15 5.57
CA VAL A 157 14.11 7.41 6.86
C VAL A 157 14.68 6.46 7.91
N ALA A 158 15.89 6.74 8.40
CA ALA A 158 16.50 5.99 9.49
C ALA A 158 15.98 6.54 10.83
N GLY A 159 15.27 5.71 11.60
CA GLY A 159 14.86 6.03 12.97
C GLY A 159 13.58 6.87 13.13
N GLY A 160 12.93 7.30 12.03
CA GLY A 160 11.71 8.12 12.04
C GLY A 160 10.43 7.36 12.43
N ASP A 161 9.35 8.10 12.63
CA ASP A 161 8.04 7.52 12.96
C ASP A 161 7.45 6.73 11.79
N ALA A 162 7.69 7.16 10.55
CA ALA A 162 7.29 6.40 9.37
C ALA A 162 7.98 5.03 9.31
N GLN A 163 9.28 4.94 9.63
CA GLN A 163 9.99 3.65 9.67
C GLN A 163 9.39 2.71 10.73
N LYS A 164 9.03 3.23 11.91
CA LYS A 164 8.38 2.43 12.95
C LYS A 164 7.01 1.93 12.48
N ALA A 165 6.24 2.81 11.83
CA ALA A 165 4.93 2.48 11.27
C ALA A 165 5.03 1.40 10.19
N PHE A 166 5.98 1.50 9.25
CA PHE A 166 6.21 0.47 8.22
C PHE A 166 6.66 -0.87 8.82
N LYS A 167 7.49 -0.87 9.87
CA LYS A 167 7.86 -2.12 10.57
C LYS A 167 6.64 -2.80 11.22
N LEU A 168 5.74 -2.03 11.83
CA LEU A 168 4.51 -2.57 12.39
C LEU A 168 3.59 -3.10 11.29
N LEU A 169 3.40 -2.33 10.21
CA LEU A 169 2.61 -2.76 9.05
C LEU A 169 3.15 -4.06 8.43
N ALA A 170 4.45 -4.15 8.22
CA ALA A 170 5.08 -5.37 7.73
C ALA A 170 4.86 -6.57 8.68
N GLY A 171 4.93 -6.35 10.01
CA GLY A 171 4.59 -7.36 11.00
C GLY A 171 3.13 -7.79 10.98
N ASN A 172 2.22 -6.86 10.71
CA ASN A 172 0.79 -7.14 10.58
C ASN A 172 0.51 -7.99 9.33
N ILE A 173 1.10 -7.64 8.20
CA ILE A 173 0.96 -8.39 6.95
C ILE A 173 1.58 -9.79 7.08
N ALA A 174 2.83 -9.86 7.55
CA ALA A 174 3.60 -11.11 7.51
C ALA A 174 3.23 -12.10 8.62
N ARG A 175 2.69 -11.65 9.75
CA ARG A 175 2.47 -12.48 10.94
C ARG A 175 1.07 -12.37 11.52
N GLY A 176 0.14 -11.70 10.83
CA GLY A 176 -1.21 -11.48 11.33
C GLY A 176 -1.28 -10.66 12.63
N GLN A 177 -0.22 -9.91 12.97
CA GLN A 177 -0.25 -9.01 14.12
C GLN A 177 -1.27 -7.90 13.88
N ARG A 178 -1.73 -7.26 14.95
CA ARG A 178 -2.70 -6.14 14.86
C ARG A 178 -2.19 -4.93 15.64
N ARG A 179 -0.91 -4.60 15.44
CA ARG A 179 -0.25 -3.47 16.10
C ARG A 179 -0.30 -2.24 15.23
N ILE A 180 -1.03 -1.23 15.65
CA ILE A 180 -1.19 0.03 14.92
C ILE A 180 -0.29 1.09 15.53
N PHE A 181 0.41 1.85 14.66
CA PHE A 181 1.24 2.96 15.10
C PHE A 181 0.39 4.08 15.69
N ASN A 182 0.72 4.54 16.89
CA ASN A 182 0.02 5.68 17.51
C ASN A 182 0.59 7.00 16.95
N VAL A 183 -0.08 7.58 15.98
CA VAL A 183 0.36 8.80 15.30
C VAL A 183 0.20 10.06 16.16
N THR A 184 -0.61 10.00 17.22
CA THR A 184 -0.89 11.16 18.09
C THR A 184 0.01 11.22 19.33
N TYR A 185 0.83 10.19 19.59
CA TYR A 185 1.56 10.02 20.87
C TYR A 185 2.40 11.24 21.27
N LYS A 186 2.99 11.95 20.31
CA LYS A 186 3.87 13.11 20.53
C LYS A 186 3.16 14.45 20.63
N TYR A 187 1.84 14.47 20.45
CA TYR A 187 1.03 15.70 20.39
C TYR A 187 0.14 15.89 21.62
N HIS A 188 0.22 15.00 22.60
CA HIS A 188 -0.47 15.11 23.90
C HIS A 188 0.37 15.88 24.93
N GLY A 189 -0.30 16.48 25.92
CA GLY A 189 0.31 17.22 27.04
C GLY A 189 0.92 18.57 26.63
N PHE A 190 1.63 19.19 27.58
CA PHE A 190 2.18 20.54 27.43
C PHE A 190 3.15 20.65 26.24
N PHE A 191 4.12 19.76 26.15
CA PHE A 191 5.07 19.74 24.99
C PHE A 191 4.38 19.43 23.66
N GLY A 192 3.32 18.63 23.69
CA GLY A 192 2.51 18.34 22.51
C GLY A 192 1.79 19.57 22.01
N SER A 193 1.27 20.41 22.92
CA SER A 193 0.65 21.69 22.55
C SER A 193 1.63 22.63 21.86
N ILE A 194 2.83 22.77 22.38
CA ILE A 194 3.89 23.60 21.77
C ILE A 194 4.21 23.08 20.35
N ARG A 195 4.36 21.77 20.18
CA ARG A 195 4.62 21.18 18.85
C ARG A 195 3.52 21.45 17.83
N ARG A 196 2.24 21.39 18.25
CA ARG A 196 1.11 21.71 17.37
C ARG A 196 1.14 23.17 16.96
N SER A 197 1.39 24.09 17.90
CA SER A 197 1.48 25.53 17.63
C SER A 197 2.57 25.86 16.61
N LEU A 198 3.76 25.29 16.77
CA LEU A 198 4.87 25.48 15.82
C LEU A 198 4.56 24.94 14.42
N LYS A 199 3.81 23.83 14.30
CA LYS A 199 3.42 23.29 12.97
C LYS A 199 2.34 24.11 12.27
N LYS A 200 1.56 24.90 12.97
CA LYS A 200 0.56 25.81 12.39
C LYS A 200 1.17 27.10 11.86
N SER A 201 2.38 27.44 12.30
CA SER A 201 3.11 28.65 11.89
C SER A 201 4.08 28.42 10.73
N LEU A 202 4.23 27.21 10.25
CA LEU A 202 4.97 26.80 9.06
C LEU A 202 4.01 26.40 7.92
#